data_d541f005f1e4e0798c0ad839d12bff42
#
_entry.id   d541f005f1e4e0798c0ad839d12bff42
#
_cell.length_a   1.000
_cell.length_b   1.000
_cell.length_c   1.000
_cell.angle_alpha   90.00
_cell.angle_beta   90.00
_cell.angle_gamma   90.00
#
_symmetry.space_group_name_H-M   'P 1'
#
loop_
_entity.id
_entity.type
_entity.pdbx_description
1 polymer ?
#
loop_
_entity_poly.entity_id
_entity_poly.type
_entity_poly.pdbx_seq_one_letter_code
_entity_poly.pdbx_strand_id
1 'polypeptide(L)'
;IPVGKDSMSMRTVWEQEGEALSNTAPLSLVISAFAPLQDIRDTLTPELKTTAGDTQLVLVDLGRGKNRLGGSALGQVFRTLEGTAPDLDSASDMLALFSLLKAARSEGILLAYHDRADGGLLTTAVEMAFAGRCGVTLDLAGAAPIEALFSEELGIVVQIGRADSERFTELANEAGLGDCTHTVAAVEANDAGRKNPRLTVLSHGETLYSASLSSLQRTWAETSYHMQK
;
A
#
# COMPACT_ATOMS: atom_id res chain seq x y z
N ILE A 1 -11.79 5.67 20.43
CA ILE A 1 -10.39 5.25 20.60
C ILE A 1 -10.15 4.96 22.08
N PRO A 2 -10.29 3.70 22.53
CA PRO A 2 -10.20 3.35 23.95
C PRO A 2 -8.74 3.19 24.44
N VAL A 3 -7.80 2.93 23.54
CA VAL A 3 -6.40 2.68 23.87
C VAL A 3 -5.49 3.35 22.87
N GLY A 4 -4.49 4.04 23.37
CA GLY A 4 -3.34 4.52 22.62
C GLY A 4 -2.07 4.10 23.36
N LYS A 5 -1.00 3.84 22.62
CA LYS A 5 0.32 3.54 23.15
C LYS A 5 1.35 4.35 22.37
N ASP A 6 2.13 5.12 23.09
CA ASP A 6 3.22 5.90 22.52
C ASP A 6 4.58 5.48 23.12
N SER A 7 5.64 5.70 22.37
CA SER A 7 7.01 5.58 22.82
C SER A 7 7.74 6.86 22.48
N MET A 8 8.10 7.62 23.50
CA MET A 8 8.87 8.86 23.32
C MET A 8 10.32 8.59 22.93
N SER A 9 10.94 7.55 23.53
CA SER A 9 12.28 7.08 23.20
C SER A 9 12.60 5.82 24.02
N MET A 10 12.13 4.67 23.61
CA MET A 10 12.55 3.41 24.26
C MET A 10 13.99 3.13 23.86
N ARG A 11 14.86 2.97 24.86
CA ARG A 11 16.27 2.65 24.65
C ARG A 11 16.59 1.29 25.24
N THR A 12 17.08 0.38 24.40
CA THR A 12 17.66 -0.89 24.82
C THR A 12 19.17 -0.74 24.90
N VAL A 13 19.76 -1.19 26.02
CA VAL A 13 21.20 -1.16 26.22
C VAL A 13 21.67 -2.58 26.53
N TRP A 14 22.74 -3.04 25.90
CA TRP A 14 23.35 -4.34 26.14
C TRP A 14 24.87 -4.27 26.02
N GLU A 15 25.56 -5.27 26.45
CA GLU A 15 27.01 -5.42 26.31
C GLU A 15 27.29 -6.60 25.36
N GLN A 16 28.19 -6.38 24.41
CA GLN A 16 28.66 -7.41 23.51
C GLN A 16 30.17 -7.27 23.33
N GLU A 17 30.90 -8.34 23.57
CA GLU A 17 32.38 -8.40 23.48
C GLU A 17 33.11 -7.30 24.29
N GLY A 18 32.50 -6.87 25.42
CA GLY A 18 33.05 -5.82 26.28
C GLY A 18 32.72 -4.40 25.85
N GLU A 19 31.92 -4.23 24.79
CA GLU A 19 31.44 -2.93 24.32
C GLU A 19 29.97 -2.72 24.73
N ALA A 20 29.67 -1.52 25.28
CA ALA A 20 28.32 -1.12 25.60
C ALA A 20 27.60 -0.64 24.31
N LEU A 21 26.60 -1.37 23.91
CA LEU A 21 25.78 -1.07 22.74
C LEU A 21 24.41 -0.52 23.15
N SER A 22 23.80 0.28 22.31
CA SER A 22 22.44 0.74 22.53
C SER A 22 21.69 0.94 21.23
N ASN A 23 20.37 0.68 21.28
CA ASN A 23 19.44 1.01 20.22
C ASN A 23 18.28 1.83 20.81
N THR A 24 17.99 2.95 20.19
CA THR A 24 16.88 3.83 20.59
C THR A 24 15.78 3.74 19.53
N ALA A 25 14.59 3.34 19.96
CA ALA A 25 13.43 3.28 19.08
C ALA A 25 13.03 4.72 18.64
N PRO A 26 12.55 4.89 17.41
CA PRO A 26 11.98 6.15 16.98
C PRO A 26 10.71 6.49 17.77
N LEU A 27 10.32 7.75 17.76
CA LEU A 27 9.02 8.17 18.29
C LEU A 27 7.89 7.40 17.56
N SER A 28 7.05 6.71 18.32
CA SER A 28 5.99 5.86 17.77
C SER A 28 4.69 6.08 18.54
N LEU A 29 3.58 6.10 17.80
CA LEU A 29 2.23 6.14 18.35
C LEU A 29 1.42 4.98 17.79
N VAL A 30 0.93 4.10 18.67
CA VAL A 30 0.02 3.00 18.31
C VAL A 30 -1.36 3.33 18.84
N ILE A 31 -2.34 3.41 17.95
CA ILE A 31 -3.73 3.71 18.30
C ILE A 31 -4.62 2.53 17.92
N SER A 32 -5.45 2.07 18.86
CA SER A 32 -6.54 1.14 18.60
C SER A 32 -7.85 1.90 18.53
N ALA A 33 -8.58 1.73 17.43
CA ALA A 33 -9.89 2.33 17.23
C ALA A 33 -10.94 1.23 16.97
N PHE A 34 -12.13 1.39 17.53
CA PHE A 34 -13.23 0.44 17.37
C PHE A 34 -14.46 1.15 16.83
N ALA A 35 -15.11 0.55 15.84
CA ALA A 35 -16.38 1.00 15.32
C ALA A 35 -17.33 -0.20 15.13
N PRO A 36 -18.59 -0.13 15.60
CA PRO A 36 -19.55 -1.19 15.35
C PRO A 36 -19.96 -1.19 13.87
N LEU A 37 -20.07 -2.38 13.31
CA LEU A 37 -20.58 -2.62 11.96
C LEU A 37 -21.98 -3.22 12.05
N GLN A 38 -22.88 -2.81 11.17
CA GLN A 38 -24.20 -3.40 11.05
C GLN A 38 -24.19 -4.68 10.21
N ASP A 39 -23.31 -4.73 9.20
CA ASP A 39 -23.16 -5.88 8.31
C ASP A 39 -21.68 -6.08 7.96
N ILE A 40 -21.15 -7.26 8.25
CA ILE A 40 -19.76 -7.62 7.97
C ILE A 40 -19.55 -8.17 6.54
N ARG A 41 -20.63 -8.52 5.83
CA ARG A 41 -20.56 -9.16 4.50
C ARG A 41 -19.98 -8.23 3.45
N ASP A 42 -20.16 -6.92 3.63
CA ASP A 42 -19.63 -5.88 2.73
C ASP A 42 -18.23 -5.40 3.10
N THR A 43 -17.51 -6.11 3.96
CA THR A 43 -16.15 -5.72 4.34
C THR A 43 -15.20 -5.89 3.16
N LEU A 44 -14.52 -4.81 2.77
CA LEU A 44 -13.44 -4.85 1.80
C LEU A 44 -12.16 -5.36 2.47
N THR A 45 -11.40 -6.15 1.72
CA THR A 45 -10.13 -6.73 2.15
C THR A 45 -9.08 -6.53 1.07
N PRO A 46 -7.79 -6.73 1.36
CA PRO A 46 -6.73 -6.71 0.35
C PRO A 46 -6.81 -7.85 -0.68
N GLU A 47 -7.64 -8.87 -0.45
CA GLU A 47 -7.76 -10.03 -1.34
C GLU A 47 -8.30 -9.64 -2.72
N LEU A 48 -7.43 -9.74 -3.74
CA LEU A 48 -7.80 -9.47 -5.12
C LEU A 48 -8.86 -10.47 -5.62
N LYS A 49 -9.92 -9.97 -6.21
CA LYS A 49 -11.02 -10.79 -6.75
C LYS A 49 -10.66 -11.25 -8.17
N THR A 50 -10.21 -12.49 -8.28
CA THR A 50 -9.76 -13.09 -9.54
C THR A 50 -10.91 -13.62 -10.42
N THR A 51 -12.14 -13.63 -9.92
CA THR A 51 -13.33 -14.06 -10.66
C THR A 51 -14.13 -12.90 -11.22
N ALA A 52 -13.72 -11.67 -10.97
CA ALA A 52 -14.44 -10.46 -11.39
C ALA A 52 -14.17 -10.03 -12.85
N GLY A 53 -13.48 -10.86 -13.63
CA GLY A 53 -13.13 -10.54 -15.03
C GLY A 53 -11.88 -9.65 -15.13
N ASP A 54 -11.88 -8.72 -16.09
CA ASP A 54 -10.76 -7.79 -16.31
C ASP A 54 -10.83 -6.67 -15.26
N THR A 55 -9.81 -6.60 -14.43
CA THR A 55 -9.73 -5.67 -13.30
C THR A 55 -8.38 -4.96 -13.25
N GLN A 56 -8.36 -3.84 -12.56
CA GLN A 56 -7.16 -3.01 -12.40
C GLN A 56 -7.05 -2.48 -10.97
N LEU A 57 -5.84 -2.05 -10.59
CA LEU A 57 -5.59 -1.34 -9.36
C LEU A 57 -5.52 0.16 -9.62
N VAL A 58 -6.20 0.91 -8.79
CA VAL A 58 -6.21 2.37 -8.81
C VAL A 58 -5.64 2.86 -7.48
N LEU A 59 -4.64 3.73 -7.56
CA LEU A 59 -4.08 4.48 -6.45
C LEU A 59 -4.80 5.81 -6.31
N VAL A 60 -5.27 6.14 -5.13
CA VAL A 60 -5.65 7.50 -4.76
C VAL A 60 -4.55 8.04 -3.85
N ASP A 61 -3.75 8.96 -4.38
CA ASP A 61 -2.53 9.49 -3.76
C ASP A 61 -2.78 10.84 -3.09
N LEU A 62 -3.00 10.84 -1.77
CA LEU A 62 -3.20 12.10 -1.03
C LEU A 62 -1.90 12.93 -0.89
N GLY A 63 -0.75 12.35 -1.19
CA GLY A 63 0.52 13.09 -1.33
C GLY A 63 0.60 13.94 -2.60
N ARG A 64 -0.33 13.74 -3.55
CA ARG A 64 -0.42 14.49 -4.82
C ARG A 64 0.91 14.53 -5.57
N GLY A 65 1.57 13.37 -5.67
CA GLY A 65 2.82 13.20 -6.39
C GLY A 65 4.06 13.75 -5.69
N LYS A 66 3.99 14.16 -4.42
CA LYS A 66 5.17 14.60 -3.65
C LYS A 66 6.17 13.47 -3.43
N ASN A 67 5.69 12.25 -3.28
CA ASN A 67 6.51 11.04 -3.16
C ASN A 67 7.66 11.19 -2.14
N ARG A 68 7.34 11.71 -0.95
CA ARG A 68 8.30 11.96 0.13
C ARG A 68 8.78 10.63 0.71
N LEU A 69 10.10 10.50 0.93
CA LEU A 69 10.75 9.27 1.41
C LEU A 69 11.30 9.39 2.84
N GLY A 70 11.22 10.57 3.48
CA GLY A 70 11.75 10.78 4.81
C GLY A 70 11.09 9.85 5.84
N GLY A 71 11.92 9.14 6.63
CA GLY A 71 11.44 8.19 7.64
C GLY A 71 10.88 6.86 7.12
N SER A 72 10.83 6.65 5.79
CA SER A 72 10.27 5.45 5.17
C SER A 72 11.02 4.16 5.55
N ALA A 73 10.37 3.01 5.38
CA ALA A 73 10.98 1.69 5.53
C ALA A 73 12.21 1.53 4.61
N LEU A 74 12.17 2.09 3.39
CA LEU A 74 13.34 2.14 2.51
C LEU A 74 14.48 2.90 3.17
N GLY A 75 14.21 4.09 3.72
CA GLY A 75 15.21 4.91 4.41
C GLY A 75 15.83 4.17 5.60
N GLN A 76 15.02 3.42 6.36
CA GLN A 76 15.50 2.60 7.48
C GLN A 76 16.45 1.49 7.02
N VAL A 77 16.12 0.78 5.93
CA VAL A 77 16.97 -0.28 5.34
C VAL A 77 18.33 0.27 4.93
N PHE A 78 18.37 1.45 4.31
CA PHE A 78 19.60 2.10 3.87
C PHE A 78 20.26 2.97 4.96
N ARG A 79 19.69 3.02 6.18
CA ARG A 79 20.16 3.84 7.30
C ARG A 79 20.25 5.32 6.97
N THR A 80 19.33 5.80 6.16
CA THR A 80 19.18 7.20 5.80
C THR A 80 17.73 7.61 6.06
N LEU A 81 17.49 8.33 7.16
CA LEU A 81 16.16 8.80 7.56
C LEU A 81 15.94 10.26 7.17
N GLU A 82 16.86 10.81 6.36
CA GLU A 82 16.82 12.19 5.94
C GLU A 82 15.69 12.44 4.92
N GLY A 83 15.36 13.71 4.77
CA GLY A 83 14.33 14.16 3.84
C GLY A 83 13.00 14.48 4.53
N THR A 84 12.05 14.95 3.73
CA THR A 84 10.71 15.27 4.21
C THR A 84 9.89 13.98 4.36
N ALA A 85 9.30 13.80 5.54
CA ALA A 85 8.38 12.70 5.78
C ALA A 85 7.01 12.97 5.12
N PRO A 86 6.28 11.92 4.72
CA PRO A 86 4.86 12.02 4.38
C PRO A 86 4.04 12.66 5.49
N ASP A 87 3.05 13.45 5.12
CA ASP A 87 2.13 14.09 6.06
C ASP A 87 0.77 14.32 5.39
N LEU A 88 -0.27 14.51 6.17
CA LEU A 88 -1.57 14.93 5.68
C LEU A 88 -1.54 16.45 5.43
N ASP A 89 -1.29 16.84 4.19
CA ASP A 89 -1.19 18.25 3.81
C ASP A 89 -2.55 18.99 3.87
N SER A 90 -3.65 18.25 3.72
CA SER A 90 -5.00 18.80 3.76
C SER A 90 -5.99 17.84 4.42
N ALA A 91 -6.58 18.26 5.54
CA ALA A 91 -7.64 17.49 6.18
C ALA A 91 -8.87 17.30 5.27
N SER A 92 -9.13 18.23 4.35
CA SER A 92 -10.22 18.11 3.38
C SER A 92 -10.02 16.95 2.42
N ASP A 93 -8.77 16.63 2.04
CA ASP A 93 -8.47 15.51 1.15
C ASP A 93 -8.81 14.16 1.82
N MET A 94 -8.58 14.04 3.13
CA MET A 94 -9.00 12.86 3.88
C MET A 94 -10.53 12.72 3.94
N LEU A 95 -11.26 13.80 4.16
CA LEU A 95 -12.72 13.79 4.13
C LEU A 95 -13.25 13.46 2.73
N ALA A 96 -12.62 13.99 1.69
CA ALA A 96 -12.92 13.69 0.30
C ALA A 96 -12.69 12.20 -0.02
N LEU A 97 -11.60 11.62 0.46
CA LEU A 97 -11.31 10.19 0.31
C LEU A 97 -12.42 9.32 0.92
N PHE A 98 -12.87 9.61 2.14
CA PHE A 98 -13.99 8.88 2.75
C PHE A 98 -15.29 9.05 1.97
N SER A 99 -15.54 10.23 1.40
CA SER A 99 -16.71 10.48 0.56
C SER A 99 -16.66 9.67 -0.74
N LEU A 100 -15.50 9.63 -1.41
CA LEU A 100 -15.25 8.80 -2.59
C LEU A 100 -15.46 7.32 -2.28
N LEU A 101 -14.85 6.80 -1.21
CA LEU A 101 -14.99 5.40 -0.81
C LEU A 101 -16.45 5.02 -0.54
N LYS A 102 -17.18 5.90 0.16
CA LYS A 102 -18.60 5.67 0.44
C LYS A 102 -19.43 5.63 -0.85
N ALA A 103 -19.20 6.54 -1.77
CA ALA A 103 -19.91 6.59 -3.07
C ALA A 103 -19.59 5.35 -3.91
N ALA A 104 -18.31 5.05 -4.14
CA ALA A 104 -17.88 3.91 -4.94
C ALA A 104 -18.35 2.56 -4.34
N ARG A 105 -18.37 2.44 -3.00
CA ARG A 105 -18.90 1.27 -2.33
C ARG A 105 -20.42 1.13 -2.53
N SER A 106 -21.17 2.23 -2.41
CA SER A 106 -22.64 2.19 -2.59
C SER A 106 -23.06 1.79 -4.00
N GLU A 107 -22.19 2.03 -5.00
CA GLU A 107 -22.37 1.61 -6.39
C GLU A 107 -21.80 0.22 -6.69
N GLY A 108 -21.17 -0.45 -5.71
CA GLY A 108 -20.61 -1.80 -5.87
C GLY A 108 -19.35 -1.85 -6.73
N ILE A 109 -18.67 -0.72 -6.94
CA ILE A 109 -17.48 -0.61 -7.80
C ILE A 109 -16.24 -1.23 -7.16
N LEU A 110 -16.11 -1.14 -5.82
CA LEU A 110 -14.92 -1.58 -5.11
C LEU A 110 -14.92 -3.09 -4.91
N LEU A 111 -13.89 -3.76 -5.41
CA LEU A 111 -13.69 -5.20 -5.31
C LEU A 111 -12.71 -5.60 -4.19
N ALA A 112 -11.63 -4.84 -4.02
CA ALA A 112 -10.65 -5.01 -2.94
C ALA A 112 -10.08 -3.64 -2.54
N TYR A 113 -9.49 -3.58 -1.35
CA TYR A 113 -8.98 -2.35 -0.75
C TYR A 113 -7.74 -2.62 0.09
N HIS A 114 -6.75 -1.76 0.00
CA HIS A 114 -5.59 -1.72 0.89
C HIS A 114 -5.13 -0.27 1.09
N ASP A 115 -4.76 0.09 2.32
CA ASP A 115 -4.07 1.35 2.57
C ASP A 115 -2.67 1.31 1.95
N ARG A 116 -2.19 2.43 1.38
CA ARG A 116 -0.77 2.54 1.11
C ARG A 116 -0.05 2.74 2.45
N ALA A 117 0.74 1.76 2.85
CA ALA A 117 1.36 1.67 4.16
C ALA A 117 2.89 1.55 4.05
N ASP A 118 3.53 1.01 5.09
CA ASP A 118 4.97 0.83 5.16
C ASP A 118 5.51 0.08 3.93
N GLY A 119 6.55 0.61 3.31
CA GLY A 119 7.13 0.12 2.06
C GLY A 119 6.43 0.60 0.79
N GLY A 120 5.42 1.47 0.91
CA GLY A 120 4.79 2.20 -0.18
C GLY A 120 3.96 1.34 -1.13
N LEU A 121 3.79 1.84 -2.36
CA LEU A 121 2.95 1.19 -3.39
C LEU A 121 3.42 -0.23 -3.73
N LEU A 122 4.74 -0.48 -3.75
CA LEU A 122 5.27 -1.80 -4.07
C LEU A 122 4.79 -2.85 -3.06
N THR A 123 4.96 -2.58 -1.76
CA THR A 123 4.55 -3.50 -0.69
C THR A 123 3.04 -3.68 -0.69
N THR A 124 2.26 -2.60 -0.81
CA THR A 124 0.81 -2.65 -0.91
C THR A 124 0.35 -3.59 -2.04
N ALA A 125 0.90 -3.44 -3.25
CA ALA A 125 0.54 -4.28 -4.39
C ALA A 125 0.97 -5.75 -4.19
N VAL A 126 2.14 -5.98 -3.58
CA VAL A 126 2.64 -7.34 -3.25
C VAL A 126 1.70 -8.02 -2.26
N GLU A 127 1.27 -7.35 -1.20
CA GLU A 127 0.38 -7.90 -0.18
C GLU A 127 -1.01 -8.21 -0.75
N MET A 128 -1.54 -7.33 -1.61
CA MET A 128 -2.78 -7.62 -2.35
C MET A 128 -2.63 -8.83 -3.27
N ALA A 129 -1.48 -8.96 -3.96
CA ALA A 129 -1.18 -10.11 -4.80
C ALA A 129 -1.04 -11.42 -3.99
N PHE A 130 -0.44 -11.37 -2.79
CA PHE A 130 -0.38 -12.51 -1.87
C PHE A 130 -1.78 -12.98 -1.47
N ALA A 131 -2.64 -12.05 -1.06
CA ALA A 131 -3.99 -12.34 -0.63
C ALA A 131 -4.83 -12.95 -1.78
N GLY A 132 -4.73 -12.37 -2.99
CA GLY A 132 -5.45 -12.84 -4.17
C GLY A 132 -4.84 -14.04 -4.87
N ARG A 133 -3.57 -14.40 -4.55
CA ARG A 133 -2.79 -15.47 -5.20
C ARG A 133 -2.76 -15.34 -6.73
N CYS A 134 -2.58 -14.14 -7.22
CA CYS A 134 -2.52 -13.83 -8.64
C CYS A 134 -1.40 -12.85 -8.96
N GLY A 135 -0.95 -12.83 -10.21
CA GLY A 135 0.05 -11.88 -10.68
C GLY A 135 -0.50 -10.45 -10.71
N VAL A 136 0.41 -9.49 -10.54
CA VAL A 136 0.13 -8.06 -10.66
C VAL A 136 1.25 -7.41 -11.48
N THR A 137 0.88 -6.63 -12.48
CA THR A 137 1.81 -5.82 -13.26
C THR A 137 1.57 -4.35 -12.95
N LEU A 138 2.49 -3.75 -12.18
CA LEU A 138 2.55 -2.31 -11.92
C LEU A 138 3.12 -1.58 -13.14
N ASP A 139 2.55 -0.44 -13.50
CA ASP A 139 3.09 0.46 -14.52
C ASP A 139 3.27 1.86 -13.92
N LEU A 140 4.52 2.30 -13.85
CA LEU A 140 4.88 3.59 -13.25
C LEU A 140 4.64 4.77 -14.18
N ALA A 141 4.21 4.53 -15.43
CA ALA A 141 3.92 5.56 -16.43
C ALA A 141 5.04 6.64 -16.56
N GLY A 142 6.30 6.25 -16.30
CA GLY A 142 7.45 7.16 -16.37
C GLY A 142 7.74 7.97 -15.11
N ALA A 143 7.04 7.75 -14.01
CA ALA A 143 7.41 8.32 -12.72
C ALA A 143 8.78 7.80 -12.25
N ALA A 144 9.48 8.58 -11.41
CA ALA A 144 10.74 8.17 -10.79
C ALA A 144 10.52 6.90 -9.97
N PRO A 145 11.20 5.77 -10.29
CA PRO A 145 10.79 4.46 -9.77
C PRO A 145 10.90 4.33 -8.25
N ILE A 146 11.97 4.85 -7.66
CA ILE A 146 12.20 4.71 -6.22
C ILE A 146 11.13 5.47 -5.43
N GLU A 147 10.90 6.71 -5.79
CA GLU A 147 9.93 7.58 -5.13
C GLU A 147 8.50 7.07 -5.32
N ALA A 148 8.15 6.62 -6.52
CA ALA A 148 6.81 6.12 -6.82
C ALA A 148 6.50 4.78 -6.11
N LEU A 149 7.50 3.90 -5.97
CA LEU A 149 7.31 2.57 -5.39
C LEU A 149 7.36 2.57 -3.86
N PHE A 150 8.24 3.40 -3.27
CA PHE A 150 8.58 3.31 -1.84
C PHE A 150 8.13 4.50 -1.01
N SER A 151 7.50 5.51 -1.62
CA SER A 151 6.88 6.58 -0.86
C SER A 151 5.69 6.06 -0.05
N GLU A 152 5.69 6.42 1.23
CA GLU A 152 4.66 6.06 2.20
C GLU A 152 3.65 7.22 2.40
N GLU A 153 3.42 8.00 1.35
CA GLU A 153 2.38 9.04 1.35
C GLU A 153 1.02 8.43 1.68
N LEU A 154 0.18 9.18 2.40
CA LEU A 154 -1.19 8.74 2.67
C LEU A 154 -1.93 8.48 1.35
N GLY A 155 -2.71 7.43 1.33
CA GLY A 155 -3.47 7.03 0.16
C GLY A 155 -3.95 5.60 0.25
N ILE A 156 -4.64 5.17 -0.78
CA ILE A 156 -5.22 3.83 -0.87
C ILE A 156 -4.98 3.22 -2.23
N VAL A 157 -4.98 1.90 -2.27
CA VAL A 157 -5.03 1.12 -3.50
C VAL A 157 -6.33 0.31 -3.50
N VAL A 158 -7.14 0.49 -4.54
CA VAL A 158 -8.39 -0.26 -4.71
C VAL A 158 -8.36 -1.07 -5.99
N GLN A 159 -8.97 -2.25 -5.94
CA GLN A 159 -9.29 -3.01 -7.15
C GLN A 159 -10.68 -2.62 -7.64
N ILE A 160 -10.79 -2.34 -8.92
CA ILE A 160 -12.06 -2.08 -9.61
C ILE A 160 -12.14 -2.87 -10.91
N GLY A 161 -13.36 -3.10 -11.41
CA GLY A 161 -13.56 -3.58 -12.78
C GLY A 161 -13.04 -2.56 -13.80
N ARG A 162 -12.40 -3.00 -14.88
CA ARG A 162 -11.99 -2.07 -15.94
C ARG A 162 -13.18 -1.36 -16.57
N ALA A 163 -14.34 -2.01 -16.60
CA ALA A 163 -15.59 -1.40 -17.06
C ALA A 163 -16.07 -0.24 -16.19
N ASP A 164 -15.70 -0.22 -14.91
CA ASP A 164 -16.09 0.79 -13.93
C ASP A 164 -15.10 1.96 -13.85
N SER A 165 -14.04 1.93 -14.68
CA SER A 165 -12.94 2.90 -14.64
C SER A 165 -13.40 4.34 -14.85
N GLU A 166 -14.27 4.56 -15.83
CA GLU A 166 -14.82 5.89 -16.13
C GLU A 166 -15.67 6.39 -14.95
N ARG A 167 -16.56 5.55 -14.42
CA ARG A 167 -17.41 5.90 -13.29
C ARG A 167 -16.62 6.21 -12.04
N PHE A 168 -15.60 5.41 -11.73
CA PHE A 168 -14.72 5.67 -10.58
C PHE A 168 -13.98 7.01 -10.74
N THR A 169 -13.51 7.33 -11.96
CA THR A 169 -12.88 8.62 -12.26
C THR A 169 -13.83 9.80 -12.08
N GLU A 170 -15.08 9.65 -12.49
CA GLU A 170 -16.12 10.66 -12.24
C GLU A 170 -16.32 10.91 -10.75
N LEU A 171 -16.49 9.85 -9.96
CA LEU A 171 -16.63 9.96 -8.50
C LEU A 171 -15.40 10.61 -7.85
N ALA A 172 -14.19 10.28 -8.32
CA ALA A 172 -12.97 10.92 -7.85
C ALA A 172 -12.93 12.42 -8.17
N ASN A 173 -13.36 12.81 -9.37
CA ASN A 173 -13.48 14.21 -9.77
C ASN A 173 -14.53 14.97 -8.93
N GLU A 174 -15.70 14.37 -8.71
CA GLU A 174 -16.76 14.93 -7.85
C GLU A 174 -16.26 15.15 -6.41
N ALA A 175 -15.39 14.26 -5.91
CA ALA A 175 -14.76 14.40 -4.61
C ALA A 175 -13.56 15.37 -4.59
N GLY A 176 -13.10 15.89 -5.74
CA GLY A 176 -11.92 16.75 -5.86
C GLY A 176 -10.57 15.99 -5.76
N LEU A 177 -10.60 14.68 -6.04
CA LEU A 177 -9.43 13.80 -5.99
C LEU A 177 -9.01 13.25 -7.37
N GLY A 178 -9.61 13.75 -8.46
CA GLY A 178 -9.35 13.24 -9.80
C GLY A 178 -7.90 13.39 -10.26
N ASP A 179 -7.25 14.48 -9.88
CA ASP A 179 -5.85 14.79 -10.22
C ASP A 179 -4.82 13.91 -9.47
N CYS A 180 -5.23 13.25 -8.40
CA CYS A 180 -4.39 12.35 -7.60
C CYS A 180 -4.89 10.89 -7.64
N THR A 181 -5.75 10.56 -8.61
CA THR A 181 -6.30 9.21 -8.81
C THR A 181 -5.71 8.61 -10.09
N HIS A 182 -4.98 7.51 -9.97
CA HIS A 182 -4.20 6.93 -11.06
C HIS A 182 -4.41 5.42 -11.18
N THR A 183 -4.65 4.91 -12.38
CA THR A 183 -4.52 3.47 -12.64
C THR A 183 -3.04 3.12 -12.59
N VAL A 184 -2.67 2.20 -11.70
CA VAL A 184 -1.26 1.86 -11.43
C VAL A 184 -0.92 0.41 -11.75
N ALA A 185 -1.90 -0.48 -11.88
CA ALA A 185 -1.61 -1.88 -12.18
C ALA A 185 -2.75 -2.59 -12.91
N ALA A 186 -2.37 -3.63 -13.65
CA ALA A 186 -3.26 -4.68 -14.14
C ALA A 186 -3.18 -5.90 -13.21
N VAL A 187 -4.34 -6.53 -12.96
CA VAL A 187 -4.44 -7.78 -12.19
C VAL A 187 -4.47 -8.96 -13.15
N GLU A 188 -3.51 -9.88 -13.00
CA GLU A 188 -3.36 -11.04 -13.85
C GLU A 188 -4.17 -12.24 -13.29
N ALA A 189 -5.49 -12.16 -13.41
CA ALA A 189 -6.41 -13.16 -12.88
C ALA A 189 -6.61 -14.38 -13.78
N ASN A 190 -6.00 -14.40 -14.97
CA ASN A 190 -6.06 -15.51 -15.93
C ASN A 190 -5.25 -16.75 -15.45
N ASP A 191 -5.43 -17.88 -16.12
CA ASP A 191 -4.77 -19.13 -15.77
C ASP A 191 -3.24 -19.03 -15.69
N ALA A 192 -2.60 -18.26 -16.57
CA ALA A 192 -1.15 -18.06 -16.57
C ALA A 192 -0.70 -17.27 -15.33
N GLY A 193 -1.38 -16.15 -15.02
CA GLY A 193 -1.09 -15.33 -13.87
C GLY A 193 -1.37 -16.01 -12.53
N ARG A 194 -2.25 -17.03 -12.50
CA ARG A 194 -2.55 -17.82 -11.29
C ARG A 194 -1.63 -19.02 -11.11
N LYS A 195 -1.17 -19.66 -12.21
CA LYS A 195 -0.26 -20.82 -12.14
C LYS A 195 1.16 -20.46 -11.77
N ASN A 196 1.63 -19.31 -12.21
CA ASN A 196 2.96 -18.80 -11.91
C ASN A 196 2.88 -17.31 -11.57
N PRO A 197 2.26 -16.96 -10.42
CA PRO A 197 1.98 -15.58 -10.08
C PRO A 197 3.27 -14.80 -9.85
N ARG A 198 3.37 -13.65 -10.50
CA ARG A 198 4.52 -12.75 -10.42
C ARG A 198 4.06 -11.33 -10.08
N LEU A 199 4.92 -10.62 -9.40
CA LEU A 199 4.88 -9.16 -9.43
C LEU A 199 5.83 -8.70 -10.52
N THR A 200 5.35 -7.86 -11.42
CA THR A 200 6.14 -7.19 -12.45
C THR A 200 5.98 -5.69 -12.31
N VAL A 201 7.08 -4.96 -12.43
CA VAL A 201 7.07 -3.49 -12.44
C VAL A 201 7.58 -3.04 -13.79
N LEU A 202 6.79 -2.23 -14.48
CA LEU A 202 7.13 -1.59 -15.73
C LEU A 202 7.48 -0.12 -15.54
N SER A 203 8.44 0.36 -16.30
CA SER A 203 8.74 1.80 -16.43
C SER A 203 8.99 2.08 -17.91
N HIS A 204 8.30 3.04 -18.50
CA HIS A 204 8.37 3.37 -19.92
C HIS A 204 8.13 2.14 -20.85
N GLY A 205 7.28 1.20 -20.42
CA GLY A 205 6.96 -0.02 -21.16
C GLY A 205 8.02 -1.13 -21.06
N GLU A 206 9.12 -0.90 -20.35
CA GLU A 206 10.17 -1.90 -20.11
C GLU A 206 10.04 -2.49 -18.71
N THR A 207 10.42 -3.78 -18.57
CA THR A 207 10.42 -4.45 -17.27
C THR A 207 11.60 -3.96 -16.43
N LEU A 208 11.29 -3.19 -15.39
CA LEU A 208 12.24 -2.74 -14.38
C LEU A 208 12.55 -3.82 -13.35
N TYR A 209 11.51 -4.54 -12.92
CA TYR A 209 11.62 -5.59 -11.91
C TYR A 209 10.59 -6.69 -12.17
N SER A 210 10.93 -7.94 -11.90
CA SER A 210 9.97 -9.04 -11.89
C SER A 210 10.42 -10.16 -10.96
N ALA A 211 9.54 -10.60 -10.06
CA ALA A 211 9.80 -11.72 -9.17
C ALA A 211 8.57 -12.61 -8.99
N SER A 212 8.79 -13.89 -8.67
CA SER A 212 7.69 -14.78 -8.32
C SER A 212 7.09 -14.40 -6.97
N LEU A 213 5.77 -14.50 -6.81
CA LEU A 213 5.12 -14.23 -5.52
C LEU A 213 5.62 -15.16 -4.41
N SER A 214 5.96 -16.41 -4.74
CA SER A 214 6.52 -17.34 -3.75
C SER A 214 7.87 -16.89 -3.21
N SER A 215 8.73 -16.29 -4.05
CA SER A 215 10.00 -15.71 -3.62
C SER A 215 9.78 -14.50 -2.72
N LEU A 216 8.91 -13.59 -3.15
CA LEU A 216 8.57 -12.37 -2.39
C LEU A 216 7.94 -12.71 -1.03
N GLN A 217 7.01 -13.68 -1.00
CA GLN A 217 6.37 -14.11 0.24
C GLN A 217 7.35 -14.75 1.22
N ARG A 218 8.34 -15.49 0.71
CA ARG A 218 9.41 -16.04 1.55
C ARG A 218 10.21 -14.92 2.22
N THR A 219 10.63 -13.92 1.45
CA THR A 219 11.36 -12.76 1.96
C THR A 219 10.52 -11.98 2.96
N TRP A 220 9.24 -11.72 2.66
CA TRP A 220 8.30 -11.02 3.53
C TRP A 220 8.09 -11.74 4.87
N ALA A 221 8.00 -13.07 4.86
CA ALA A 221 7.77 -13.88 6.05
C ALA A 221 9.05 -14.24 6.84
N GLU A 222 10.24 -13.99 6.29
CA GLU A 222 11.52 -14.51 6.80
C GLU A 222 11.78 -14.11 8.25
N THR A 223 11.61 -12.84 8.59
CA THR A 223 11.83 -12.34 9.95
C THR A 223 10.91 -13.03 10.95
N SER A 224 9.61 -13.07 10.69
CA SER A 224 8.64 -13.73 11.56
C SER A 224 8.91 -15.23 11.69
N TYR A 225 9.33 -15.88 10.60
CA TYR A 225 9.72 -17.30 10.63
C TYR A 225 10.91 -17.55 11.55
N HIS A 226 11.95 -16.71 11.48
CA HIS A 226 13.13 -16.85 12.33
C HIS A 226 12.84 -16.51 13.80
N MET A 227 11.93 -15.58 14.07
CA MET A 227 11.52 -15.25 15.44
C MET A 227 10.71 -16.35 16.13
N GLN A 228 10.04 -17.22 15.34
CA GLN A 228 9.21 -18.31 15.88
C GLN A 228 9.95 -19.67 15.96
N LYS A 229 11.16 -19.76 15.46
CA LYS A 229 11.98 -20.95 15.40
C LYS A 229 12.93 -21.07 16.57
#